data_de291277e57c95dd653ee82bb5b8f1f7
#
_entry.id   de291277e57c95dd653ee82bb5b8f1f7
#
_cell.length_a   1.000
_cell.length_b   1.000
_cell.length_c   1.000
_cell.angle_alpha   90.00
_cell.angle_beta   90.00
_cell.angle_gamma   90.00
#
_symmetry.space_group_name_H-M   'P 1'
#
loop_
_entity.id
_entity.type
_entity.pdbx_description
1 polymer ?
#
loop_
_entity_poly.entity_id
_entity_poly.type
_entity_poly.pdbx_seq_one_letter_code
_entity_poly.pdbx_strand_id
1 'polypeptide(L)'
;LKTRNIKAIASYEPGGAVPFPEGQLPEEAKFITLSKKMEGIEVPMSVFMEYTKVPIVIYYGDNLPETDERPELYEWTRRLYLMKIWAKMLNDLGGDVTVIHLPEVGLHGNTHFPMSDLNNIEVADLLSEWLHTKALD
;
A
#
# COMPACT_ATOMS: atom_id res chain seq x y z
N LEU A 1 12.88 -0.43 -11.57
CA LEU A 1 13.02 -1.81 -11.09
C LEU A 1 13.64 -2.67 -12.19
N LYS A 2 14.88 -3.14 -11.99
CA LYS A 2 15.42 -4.25 -12.81
C LYS A 2 14.80 -5.54 -12.29
N THR A 3 13.57 -5.84 -12.74
CA THR A 3 12.67 -6.85 -12.19
C THR A 3 13.00 -8.30 -12.56
N ARG A 4 14.18 -8.60 -13.06
CA ARG A 4 14.48 -9.93 -13.63
C ARG A 4 14.17 -11.13 -12.72
N ASN A 5 14.05 -10.92 -11.40
CA ASN A 5 13.80 -12.00 -10.44
C ASN A 5 12.70 -11.70 -9.40
N ILE A 6 11.99 -10.56 -9.51
CA ILE A 6 10.88 -10.26 -8.63
C ILE A 6 9.63 -10.97 -9.16
N LYS A 7 8.98 -11.76 -8.31
CA LYS A 7 7.76 -12.52 -8.64
C LYS A 7 6.50 -11.88 -8.06
N ALA A 8 6.65 -11.20 -6.93
CA ALA A 8 5.59 -10.47 -6.26
C ALA A 8 6.18 -9.40 -5.34
N ILE A 9 5.36 -8.47 -4.90
CA ILE A 9 5.69 -7.49 -3.88
C ILE A 9 4.63 -7.59 -2.78
N ALA A 10 5.06 -7.80 -1.53
CA ALA A 10 4.22 -7.66 -0.35
C ALA A 10 4.77 -6.52 0.51
N SER A 11 3.89 -5.63 0.95
CA SER A 11 4.27 -4.49 1.78
C SER A 11 3.31 -4.33 2.94
N TYR A 12 3.85 -3.99 4.11
CA TYR A 12 3.08 -3.68 5.31
C TYR A 12 3.28 -2.20 5.63
N GLU A 13 2.19 -1.45 5.60
CA GLU A 13 2.14 -0.01 5.89
C GLU A 13 3.32 0.78 5.30
N PRO A 14 3.45 0.82 3.96
CA PRO A 14 4.55 1.53 3.33
C PRO A 14 4.50 3.03 3.65
N GLY A 15 5.62 3.54 4.17
CA GLY A 15 5.77 4.93 4.60
C GLY A 15 6.63 5.79 3.69
N GLY A 16 6.85 5.38 2.45
CA GLY A 16 7.63 6.11 1.47
C GLY A 16 6.78 6.91 0.49
N ALA A 17 7.42 7.77 -0.29
CA ALA A 17 6.74 8.51 -1.34
C ALA A 17 6.14 7.57 -2.40
N VAL A 18 4.91 7.85 -2.80
CA VAL A 18 4.13 7.04 -3.74
C VAL A 18 4.32 7.59 -5.16
N PRO A 19 4.79 6.79 -6.12
CA PRO A 19 5.01 7.25 -7.49
C PRO A 19 3.70 7.30 -8.28
N PHE A 20 3.49 8.40 -9.00
CA PHE A 20 2.39 8.61 -9.95
C PHE A 20 2.94 9.02 -11.31
N PRO A 21 2.22 8.79 -12.42
CA PRO A 21 2.66 9.26 -13.72
C PRO A 21 2.76 10.78 -13.77
N GLU A 22 3.77 11.29 -14.48
CA GLU A 22 3.91 12.73 -14.74
C GLU A 22 2.60 13.34 -15.28
N GLY A 23 2.17 14.47 -14.69
CA GLY A 23 0.93 15.15 -15.02
C GLY A 23 -0.35 14.49 -14.49
N GLN A 24 -0.25 13.39 -13.71
CA GLN A 24 -1.40 12.67 -13.17
C GLN A 24 -1.35 12.51 -11.64
N LEU A 25 -0.60 13.36 -10.96
CA LEU A 25 -0.54 13.36 -9.49
C LEU A 25 -1.90 13.79 -8.91
N PRO A 26 -2.61 12.91 -8.19
CA PRO A 26 -3.91 13.27 -7.61
C PRO A 26 -3.76 14.28 -6.46
N GLU A 27 -4.83 15.04 -6.19
CA GLU A 27 -4.82 16.03 -5.08
C GLU A 27 -4.55 15.35 -3.74
N GLU A 28 -5.05 14.14 -3.54
CA GLU A 28 -4.85 13.34 -2.34
C GLU A 28 -3.38 12.99 -2.08
N ALA A 29 -2.54 13.03 -3.10
CA ALA A 29 -1.10 12.79 -3.00
C ALA A 29 -0.28 14.05 -2.72
N LYS A 30 -0.90 15.24 -2.76
CA LYS A 30 -0.23 16.54 -2.59
C LYS A 30 -0.11 17.00 -1.14
N PHE A 31 -0.37 16.14 -0.16
CA PHE A 31 -0.18 16.51 1.23
C PHE A 31 1.29 16.40 1.66
N ILE A 32 1.63 17.22 2.64
CA ILE A 32 2.95 17.19 3.27
C ILE A 32 2.85 16.34 4.55
N THR A 33 3.69 15.35 4.66
CA THR A 33 3.79 14.48 5.84
C THR A 33 4.34 15.22 7.05
N LEU A 34 4.19 14.66 8.24
CA LEU A 34 4.81 15.19 9.47
C LEU A 34 6.34 15.26 9.35
N SER A 35 6.96 14.40 8.56
CA SER A 35 8.39 14.47 8.24
C SER A 35 8.75 15.56 7.20
N LYS A 36 7.78 16.44 6.83
CA LYS A 36 7.93 17.53 5.85
C LYS A 36 8.31 17.06 4.44
N LYS A 37 7.89 15.87 4.07
CA LYS A 37 8.06 15.33 2.71
C LYS A 37 6.71 15.26 2.02
N MET A 38 6.69 15.50 0.71
CA MET A 38 5.51 15.26 -0.11
C MET A 38 5.28 13.76 -0.25
N GLU A 39 4.04 13.31 -0.09
CA GLU A 39 3.72 11.89 -0.15
C GLU A 39 3.71 11.35 -1.58
N GLY A 40 3.15 12.09 -2.52
CA GLY A 40 3.19 11.71 -3.94
C GLY A 40 4.41 12.28 -4.67
N ILE A 41 4.98 11.50 -5.57
CA ILE A 41 6.03 11.95 -6.50
C ILE A 41 5.65 11.60 -7.93
N GLU A 42 6.04 12.45 -8.87
CA GLU A 42 5.83 12.17 -10.29
C GLU A 42 7.01 11.38 -10.87
N VAL A 43 6.68 10.38 -11.68
CA VAL A 43 7.66 9.55 -12.40
C VAL A 43 7.23 9.40 -13.86
N PRO A 44 8.16 9.17 -14.80
CA PRO A 44 7.81 8.84 -16.18
C PRO A 44 6.82 7.68 -16.26
N MET A 45 5.85 7.74 -17.17
CA MET A 45 4.86 6.66 -17.38
C MET A 45 5.52 5.28 -17.55
N SER A 46 6.68 5.22 -18.22
CA SER A 46 7.42 3.96 -18.38
C SER A 46 7.91 3.35 -17.08
N VAL A 47 8.21 4.19 -16.08
CA VAL A 47 8.58 3.74 -14.73
C VAL A 47 7.34 3.30 -13.96
N PHE A 48 6.23 4.04 -14.07
CA PHE A 48 4.97 3.68 -13.46
C PHE A 48 4.44 2.33 -13.97
N MET A 49 4.53 2.08 -15.26
CA MET A 49 4.14 0.81 -15.89
C MET A 49 4.94 -0.42 -15.41
N GLU A 50 6.13 -0.23 -14.82
CA GLU A 50 6.87 -1.37 -14.25
C GLU A 50 6.12 -2.05 -13.08
N TYR A 51 5.27 -1.30 -12.36
CA TYR A 51 4.46 -1.85 -11.28
C TYR A 51 3.29 -2.73 -11.76
N THR A 52 2.92 -2.66 -13.04
CA THR A 52 1.88 -3.55 -13.60
C THR A 52 2.41 -4.95 -13.93
N LYS A 53 3.72 -5.18 -13.88
CA LYS A 53 4.36 -6.42 -14.35
C LYS A 53 4.43 -7.52 -13.31
N VAL A 54 4.13 -7.22 -12.07
CA VAL A 54 4.18 -8.17 -10.95
C VAL A 54 2.96 -7.96 -10.04
N PRO A 55 2.42 -9.01 -9.44
CA PRO A 55 1.35 -8.86 -8.45
C PRO A 55 1.88 -8.18 -7.19
N ILE A 56 1.07 -7.29 -6.62
CA ILE A 56 1.41 -6.49 -5.45
C ILE A 56 0.29 -6.60 -4.43
N VAL A 57 0.65 -6.84 -3.16
CA VAL A 57 -0.28 -6.75 -2.03
C VAL A 57 0.27 -5.77 -0.99
N ILE A 58 -0.63 -4.94 -0.46
CA ILE A 58 -0.30 -3.95 0.55
C ILE A 58 -1.28 -4.11 1.72
N TYR A 59 -0.75 -4.27 2.93
CA TYR A 59 -1.54 -4.43 4.14
C TYR A 59 -1.46 -3.17 4.99
N TYR A 60 -2.60 -2.76 5.53
CA TYR A 60 -2.70 -1.70 6.53
C TYR A 60 -3.36 -2.25 7.80
N GLY A 61 -2.81 -1.89 8.95
CA GLY A 61 -3.31 -2.27 10.27
C GLY A 61 -4.61 -1.58 10.65
N ASP A 62 -4.96 -1.72 11.91
CA ASP A 62 -6.06 -1.02 12.56
C ASP A 62 -5.56 0.33 13.13
N ASN A 63 -6.32 0.96 13.99
CA ASN A 63 -5.98 2.23 14.66
C ASN A 63 -5.77 3.42 13.71
N LEU A 64 -6.46 3.42 12.58
CA LEU A 64 -6.47 4.52 11.62
C LEU A 64 -7.67 5.44 11.91
N PRO A 65 -7.47 6.63 12.52
CA PRO A 65 -8.56 7.53 12.89
C PRO A 65 -9.23 8.14 11.66
N GLU A 66 -10.53 8.43 11.75
CA GLU A 66 -11.27 9.10 10.68
C GLU A 66 -11.03 10.61 10.62
N THR A 67 -10.50 11.19 11.71
CA THR A 67 -10.26 12.63 11.85
C THR A 67 -8.81 12.95 12.17
N ASP A 68 -8.42 14.20 11.98
CA ASP A 68 -7.07 14.71 12.22
C ASP A 68 -6.78 15.12 13.69
N GLU A 69 -7.64 14.74 14.62
CA GLU A 69 -7.42 14.98 16.06
C GLU A 69 -6.10 14.38 16.58
N ARG A 70 -5.62 13.33 15.89
CA ARG A 70 -4.30 12.73 16.10
C ARG A 70 -3.53 12.70 14.77
N PRO A 71 -2.87 13.82 14.40
CA PRO A 71 -2.27 13.97 13.09
C PRO A 71 -1.25 12.88 12.72
N GLU A 72 -0.52 12.36 13.71
CA GLU A 72 0.48 11.30 13.54
C GLU A 72 -0.13 9.95 13.11
N LEU A 73 -1.38 9.67 13.53
CA LEU A 73 -2.12 8.49 13.10
C LEU A 73 -2.94 8.77 11.84
N TYR A 74 -3.51 9.98 11.73
CA TYR A 74 -4.30 10.38 10.57
C TYR A 74 -3.48 10.42 9.29
N GLU A 75 -2.17 10.66 9.37
CA GLU A 75 -1.27 10.52 8.25
C GLU A 75 -1.33 9.11 7.65
N TRP A 76 -1.44 8.06 8.47
CA TRP A 76 -1.56 6.67 8.00
C TRP A 76 -2.91 6.39 7.36
N THR A 77 -3.98 6.98 7.85
CA THR A 77 -5.30 6.93 7.19
C THR A 77 -5.22 7.52 5.77
N ARG A 78 -4.58 8.68 5.62
CA ARG A 78 -4.38 9.31 4.30
C ARG A 78 -3.54 8.42 3.38
N ARG A 79 -2.52 7.74 3.90
CA ARG A 79 -1.69 6.80 3.15
C ARG A 79 -2.48 5.59 2.66
N LEU A 80 -3.34 5.01 3.49
CA LEU A 80 -4.24 3.94 3.08
C LEU A 80 -5.12 4.37 1.90
N TYR A 81 -5.76 5.54 1.98
CA TYR A 81 -6.56 6.06 0.87
C TYR A 81 -5.73 6.30 -0.39
N LEU A 82 -4.54 6.86 -0.24
CA LEU A 82 -3.63 7.09 -1.35
C LEU A 82 -3.22 5.77 -2.04
N MET A 83 -2.95 4.72 -1.26
CA MET A 83 -2.64 3.40 -1.81
C MET A 83 -3.83 2.78 -2.53
N LYS A 84 -5.06 2.99 -2.07
CA LYS A 84 -6.26 2.56 -2.80
C LYS A 84 -6.40 3.28 -4.16
N ILE A 85 -6.09 4.58 -4.23
CA ILE A 85 -6.07 5.34 -5.49
C ILE A 85 -4.95 4.81 -6.41
N TRP A 86 -3.76 4.62 -5.88
CA TRP A 86 -2.61 4.10 -6.61
C TRP A 86 -2.87 2.71 -7.19
N ALA A 87 -3.43 1.81 -6.38
CA ALA A 87 -3.81 0.47 -6.81
C ALA A 87 -4.84 0.51 -7.94
N LYS A 88 -5.86 1.38 -7.80
CA LYS A 88 -6.87 1.54 -8.86
C LYS A 88 -6.25 1.99 -10.17
N MET A 89 -5.36 3.00 -10.15
CA MET A 89 -4.70 3.49 -11.37
C MET A 89 -3.88 2.39 -12.05
N LEU A 90 -3.12 1.60 -11.28
CA LEU A 90 -2.35 0.48 -11.83
C LEU A 90 -3.25 -0.62 -12.39
N ASN A 91 -4.32 -0.96 -11.68
CA ASN A 91 -5.25 -2.00 -12.12
C ASN A 91 -6.01 -1.58 -13.40
N ASP A 92 -6.37 -0.30 -13.53
CA ASP A 92 -6.94 0.26 -14.76
C ASP A 92 -5.99 0.14 -15.97
N LEU A 93 -4.68 0.07 -15.71
CA LEU A 93 -3.61 -0.13 -16.71
C LEU A 93 -3.18 -1.61 -16.88
N GLY A 94 -3.95 -2.54 -16.31
CA GLY A 94 -3.70 -3.98 -16.43
C GLY A 94 -2.76 -4.56 -15.37
N GLY A 95 -2.50 -3.83 -14.28
CA GLY A 95 -1.78 -4.32 -13.11
C GLY A 95 -2.61 -5.27 -12.24
N ASP A 96 -1.96 -5.83 -11.22
CA ASP A 96 -2.57 -6.71 -10.22
C ASP A 96 -2.14 -6.24 -8.83
N VAL A 97 -2.83 -5.23 -8.31
CA VAL A 97 -2.53 -4.60 -7.03
C VAL A 97 -3.71 -4.74 -6.08
N THR A 98 -3.47 -5.33 -4.92
CA THR A 98 -4.45 -5.49 -3.86
C THR A 98 -4.03 -4.66 -2.64
N VAL A 99 -4.95 -3.86 -2.09
CA VAL A 99 -4.77 -3.15 -0.82
C VAL A 99 -5.75 -3.72 0.19
N ILE A 100 -5.24 -4.22 1.29
CA ILE A 100 -6.01 -4.85 2.37
C ILE A 100 -5.87 -3.98 3.63
N HIS A 101 -6.99 -3.47 4.12
CA HIS A 101 -7.10 -2.92 5.45
C HIS A 101 -7.55 -4.05 6.38
N LEU A 102 -6.73 -4.44 7.32
CA LEU A 102 -6.91 -5.66 8.13
C LEU A 102 -8.29 -5.75 8.81
N PRO A 103 -8.88 -4.66 9.34
CA PRO A 103 -10.25 -4.70 9.84
C PRO A 103 -11.31 -5.11 8.81
N GLU A 104 -11.12 -4.79 7.53
CA GLU A 104 -12.06 -5.15 6.46
C GLU A 104 -12.09 -6.68 6.19
N VAL A 105 -11.07 -7.40 6.66
CA VAL A 105 -10.98 -8.87 6.58
C VAL A 105 -11.10 -9.55 7.96
N GLY A 106 -11.56 -8.82 8.97
CA GLY A 106 -11.87 -9.35 10.30
C GLY A 106 -10.69 -9.41 11.28
N LEU A 107 -9.53 -8.87 10.94
CA LEU A 107 -8.37 -8.78 11.83
C LEU A 107 -8.30 -7.38 12.46
N HIS A 108 -8.32 -7.33 13.79
CA HIS A 108 -8.40 -6.10 14.56
C HIS A 108 -7.27 -5.96 15.56
N GLY A 109 -6.99 -4.70 15.95
CA GLY A 109 -6.01 -4.35 16.98
C GLY A 109 -4.57 -4.31 16.45
N ASN A 110 -4.37 -4.43 15.15
CA ASN A 110 -3.04 -4.39 14.55
C ASN A 110 -2.46 -2.97 14.57
N THR A 111 -1.17 -2.91 14.94
CA THR A 111 -0.37 -1.69 14.93
C THR A 111 0.27 -1.46 13.56
N HIS A 112 1.13 -0.42 13.47
CA HIS A 112 1.99 -0.20 12.30
C HIS A 112 2.98 -1.36 12.04
N PHE A 113 3.16 -2.26 13.00
CA PHE A 113 4.06 -3.41 12.91
C PHE A 113 3.28 -4.72 13.07
N PRO A 114 2.38 -5.08 12.15
CA PRO A 114 1.51 -6.25 12.30
C PRO A 114 2.26 -7.57 12.45
N MET A 115 3.51 -7.64 12.00
CA MET A 115 4.40 -8.79 12.22
C MET A 115 4.81 -8.98 13.69
N SER A 116 4.61 -7.98 14.55
CA SER A 116 4.95 -8.00 15.98
C SER A 116 3.72 -8.06 16.88
N ASP A 117 2.54 -8.03 16.31
CA ASP A 117 1.27 -8.07 17.04
C ASP A 117 0.90 -9.49 17.47
N LEU A 118 -0.05 -9.62 18.40
CA LEU A 118 -0.43 -10.91 18.95
C LEU A 118 -1.08 -11.86 17.92
N ASN A 119 -1.68 -11.30 16.87
CA ASN A 119 -2.31 -12.02 15.76
C ASN A 119 -1.41 -12.06 14.50
N ASN A 120 -0.09 -12.00 14.68
CA ASN A 120 0.87 -11.98 13.57
C ASN A 120 0.80 -13.25 12.68
N ILE A 121 0.38 -14.37 13.24
CA ILE A 121 0.19 -15.64 12.49
C ILE A 121 -0.96 -15.46 11.50
N GLU A 122 -2.10 -14.96 11.94
CA GLU A 122 -3.26 -14.70 11.08
C GLU A 122 -2.93 -13.69 9.97
N VAL A 123 -2.11 -12.69 10.27
CA VAL A 123 -1.59 -11.75 9.25
C VAL A 123 -0.68 -12.46 8.25
N ALA A 124 0.18 -13.36 8.71
CA ALA A 124 1.06 -14.16 7.84
C ALA A 124 0.25 -15.13 6.97
N ASP A 125 -0.83 -15.74 7.52
CA ASP A 125 -1.73 -16.61 6.78
C ASP A 125 -2.41 -15.87 5.61
N LEU A 126 -2.84 -14.62 5.79
CA LEU A 126 -3.37 -13.79 4.69
C LEU A 126 -2.35 -13.64 3.54
N LEU A 127 -1.07 -13.45 3.85
CA LEU A 127 -0.04 -13.39 2.81
C LEU A 127 0.15 -14.74 2.14
N SER A 128 0.16 -15.82 2.90
CA SER A 128 0.28 -17.18 2.37
C SER A 128 -0.87 -17.52 1.42
N GLU A 129 -2.11 -17.22 1.83
CA GLU A 129 -3.30 -17.39 0.98
C GLU A 129 -3.21 -16.54 -0.30
N TRP A 130 -2.77 -15.28 -0.18
CA TRP A 130 -2.61 -14.41 -1.35
C TRP A 130 -1.55 -14.97 -2.31
N LEU A 131 -0.39 -15.43 -1.81
CA LEU A 131 0.66 -16.07 -2.63
C LEU A 131 0.12 -17.30 -3.34
N HIS A 132 -0.66 -18.13 -2.64
CA HIS A 132 -1.31 -19.31 -3.23
C HIS A 132 -2.25 -18.93 -4.39
N THR A 133 -3.04 -17.86 -4.24
CA THR A 133 -3.91 -17.36 -5.34
C THR A 133 -3.11 -16.91 -6.58
N LYS A 134 -1.84 -16.54 -6.40
CA LYS A 134 -0.92 -16.13 -7.47
C LYS A 134 -0.04 -17.28 -7.99
N ALA A 135 -0.19 -18.49 -7.45
CA ALA A 135 0.66 -19.68 -7.75
C ALA A 135 2.16 -19.39 -7.50
N LEU A 136 2.45 -18.77 -6.34
CA LEU A 136 3.78 -18.32 -5.94
C LEU A 136 4.28 -18.94 -4.63
N ASP A 137 3.55 -19.89 -4.08
CA ASP A 137 3.87 -20.69 -2.89
C ASP A 137 4.63 -21.99 -3.21
#